data_bd4b0def383bef3d43b34f2bdb5af6e0
#
_entry.id   bd4b0def383bef3d43b34f2bdb5af6e0
#
_cell.length_a   1.000
_cell.length_b   1.000
_cell.length_c   1.000
_cell.angle_alpha   90.00
_cell.angle_beta   90.00
_cell.angle_gamma   90.00
#
_symmetry.space_group_name_H-M   'P 1'
#
loop_
_entity.id
_entity.type
_entity.pdbx_description
1 polymer ?
#
loop_
_entity_poly.entity_id
_entity_poly.type
_entity_poly.pdbx_seq_one_letter_code
_entity_poly.pdbx_strand_id
1 'polypeptide(L)'
;MIKCAFYLAPDGKLLDQLSMEQIKNFLATGEGLLWVDIEDVTNEDAELLSNVFRFHPLVVADCISKNIHPPKIDDFDDYLFVIVHGINYHIESEVVETTELALFLGKNYVVTSHDVPMRSVSSMLDRVRKDERLMRRGVDFLAHDLIDTLVDNIMPTIEEMDEKNDQLEAEALHEPKRETLMSIMQLKRSILALTRVILPQREIMNGLSRGEYALISERAQIYYRNIYDHLVRIEMLTLGLRDMAESVLSTYLSSVSNRMNEVMKVLTIIATIFIPLTFIVGIYGMNFANMPELAWRYGYFTILIVMAVIGISLVVYFRRRRWL
;
A
#
# COMPACT_ATOMS: atom_id res chain seq x y z
N MET A 1 0.86 -8.32 -27.17
CA MET A 1 0.63 -9.55 -28.01
C MET A 1 -0.54 -10.35 -27.45
N ILE A 2 -1.45 -10.86 -28.28
CA ILE A 2 -2.54 -11.74 -27.82
C ILE A 2 -1.92 -12.93 -27.10
N LYS A 3 -2.20 -13.05 -25.81
CA LYS A 3 -1.70 -14.14 -24.96
C LYS A 3 -2.60 -15.36 -25.04
N CYS A 4 -3.90 -15.12 -25.12
CA CYS A 4 -4.91 -16.17 -25.23
C CYS A 4 -6.17 -15.66 -25.90
N ALA A 5 -6.88 -16.53 -26.59
CA ALA A 5 -8.21 -16.25 -27.13
C ALA A 5 -9.07 -17.52 -27.01
N PHE A 6 -10.17 -17.41 -26.27
CA PHE A 6 -11.18 -18.45 -26.07
C PHE A 6 -12.46 -18.10 -26.79
N TYR A 7 -13.05 -19.09 -27.43
CA TYR A 7 -14.40 -18.98 -27.97
C TYR A 7 -15.26 -20.14 -27.49
N LEU A 8 -16.34 -19.82 -26.84
CA LEU A 8 -17.39 -20.77 -26.50
C LEU A 8 -18.47 -20.73 -27.59
N ALA A 9 -18.55 -21.79 -28.39
CA ALA A 9 -19.55 -21.92 -29.42
C ALA A 9 -20.96 -22.17 -28.84
N PRO A 10 -22.04 -21.88 -29.59
CA PRO A 10 -23.43 -22.11 -29.14
C PRO A 10 -23.72 -23.59 -28.78
N ASP A 11 -23.01 -24.53 -29.41
CA ASP A 11 -23.09 -25.96 -29.07
C ASP A 11 -22.39 -26.34 -27.76
N GLY A 12 -21.72 -25.38 -27.12
CA GLY A 12 -21.00 -25.53 -25.86
C GLY A 12 -19.55 -25.98 -26.02
N LYS A 13 -19.01 -26.04 -27.21
CA LYS A 13 -17.60 -26.40 -27.44
C LYS A 13 -16.70 -25.20 -27.20
N LEU A 14 -15.73 -25.39 -26.34
CA LEU A 14 -14.68 -24.38 -26.10
C LEU A 14 -13.55 -24.58 -27.13
N LEU A 15 -13.21 -23.48 -27.81
CA LEU A 15 -12.02 -23.39 -28.67
C LEU A 15 -10.98 -22.51 -27.98
N ASP A 16 -9.72 -22.92 -27.98
CA ASP A 16 -8.58 -22.17 -27.44
C ASP A 16 -7.60 -21.85 -28.61
N GLN A 17 -6.80 -20.82 -28.48
CA GLN A 17 -5.78 -20.41 -29.45
C GLN A 17 -6.34 -20.06 -30.84
N LEU A 18 -7.28 -19.12 -30.88
CA LEU A 18 -7.92 -18.67 -32.11
C LEU A 18 -6.98 -17.83 -32.99
N SER A 19 -7.08 -18.05 -34.31
CA SER A 19 -6.46 -17.16 -35.29
C SER A 19 -7.22 -15.84 -35.40
N MET A 20 -6.56 -14.78 -35.89
CA MET A 20 -7.18 -13.47 -36.15
C MET A 20 -8.42 -13.55 -37.06
N GLU A 21 -8.36 -14.44 -38.06
CA GLU A 21 -9.46 -14.66 -39.01
C GLU A 21 -10.67 -15.28 -38.31
N GLN A 22 -10.42 -16.23 -37.39
CA GLN A 22 -11.48 -16.82 -36.57
C GLN A 22 -12.11 -15.79 -35.63
N ILE A 23 -11.31 -14.96 -34.96
CA ILE A 23 -11.82 -13.86 -34.09
C ILE A 23 -12.74 -12.94 -34.89
N LYS A 24 -12.31 -12.49 -36.09
CA LYS A 24 -13.14 -11.65 -36.97
C LYS A 24 -14.47 -12.32 -37.36
N ASN A 25 -14.42 -13.61 -37.69
CA ASN A 25 -15.60 -14.38 -38.07
C ASN A 25 -16.58 -14.52 -36.90
N PHE A 26 -16.10 -14.80 -35.70
CA PHE A 26 -16.97 -14.92 -34.51
C PHE A 26 -17.61 -13.59 -34.12
N LEU A 27 -16.90 -12.47 -34.23
CA LEU A 27 -17.46 -11.15 -34.02
C LEU A 27 -18.52 -10.80 -35.05
N ALA A 28 -18.32 -11.20 -36.33
CA ALA A 28 -19.29 -10.95 -37.42
C ALA A 28 -20.57 -11.79 -37.28
N THR A 29 -20.48 -13.02 -36.78
CA THR A 29 -21.66 -13.87 -36.55
C THR A 29 -22.46 -13.44 -35.34
N GLY A 30 -21.83 -12.84 -34.34
CA GLY A 30 -22.45 -12.42 -33.08
C GLY A 30 -22.92 -13.58 -32.18
N GLU A 31 -22.61 -14.83 -32.54
CA GLU A 31 -22.99 -16.03 -31.79
C GLU A 31 -21.85 -16.47 -30.84
N GLY A 32 -22.21 -17.15 -29.76
CA GLY A 32 -21.26 -17.66 -28.78
C GLY A 32 -20.67 -16.55 -27.90
N LEU A 33 -19.60 -16.85 -27.17
CA LEU A 33 -18.88 -15.92 -26.32
C LEU A 33 -17.38 -15.97 -26.61
N LEU A 34 -16.79 -14.80 -26.85
CA LEU A 34 -15.37 -14.63 -27.14
C LEU A 34 -14.68 -13.95 -25.93
N TRP A 35 -13.55 -14.51 -25.47
CA TRP A 35 -12.64 -13.83 -24.55
C TRP A 35 -11.25 -13.75 -25.17
N VAL A 36 -10.73 -12.53 -25.30
CA VAL A 36 -9.38 -12.25 -25.80
C VAL A 36 -8.59 -11.57 -24.69
N ASP A 37 -7.41 -12.13 -24.37
CA ASP A 37 -6.50 -11.56 -23.40
C ASP A 37 -5.23 -11.06 -24.10
N ILE A 38 -4.86 -9.81 -23.86
CA ILE A 38 -3.73 -9.13 -24.50
C ILE A 38 -2.78 -8.65 -23.40
N GLU A 39 -1.57 -9.20 -23.40
CA GLU A 39 -0.50 -8.78 -22.50
C GLU A 39 0.49 -7.91 -23.29
N ASP A 40 0.90 -6.78 -22.70
CA ASP A 40 1.83 -5.80 -23.26
C ASP A 40 1.42 -5.37 -24.69
N VAL A 41 0.40 -4.51 -24.76
CA VAL A 41 -0.25 -4.07 -26.00
C VAL A 41 0.76 -3.42 -26.94
N THR A 42 0.89 -4.00 -28.12
CA THR A 42 1.71 -3.48 -29.21
C THR A 42 0.89 -2.63 -30.19
N ASN A 43 1.56 -1.91 -31.11
CA ASN A 43 0.87 -1.18 -32.16
C ASN A 43 0.03 -2.10 -33.07
N GLU A 44 0.46 -3.36 -33.27
CA GLU A 44 -0.32 -4.34 -34.05
C GLU A 44 -1.59 -4.76 -33.28
N ASP A 45 -1.51 -4.92 -31.98
CA ASP A 45 -2.67 -5.20 -31.12
C ASP A 45 -3.62 -4.01 -31.10
N ALA A 46 -3.10 -2.78 -31.14
CA ALA A 46 -3.91 -1.57 -31.23
C ALA A 46 -4.72 -1.47 -32.55
N GLU A 47 -4.13 -1.95 -33.66
CA GLU A 47 -4.86 -2.07 -34.92
C GLU A 47 -5.99 -3.11 -34.84
N LEU A 48 -5.78 -4.20 -34.08
CA LEU A 48 -6.84 -5.17 -33.80
C LEU A 48 -7.99 -4.52 -33.00
N LEU A 49 -7.66 -3.83 -31.88
CA LEU A 49 -8.65 -3.16 -31.05
C LEU A 49 -9.45 -2.10 -31.83
N SER A 50 -8.77 -1.33 -32.69
CA SER A 50 -9.40 -0.25 -33.48
C SER A 50 -10.17 -0.76 -34.69
N ASN A 51 -9.61 -1.71 -35.46
CA ASN A 51 -10.16 -2.09 -36.76
C ASN A 51 -11.09 -3.30 -36.69
N VAL A 52 -10.87 -4.21 -35.76
CA VAL A 52 -11.67 -5.44 -35.60
C VAL A 52 -12.77 -5.25 -34.56
N PHE A 53 -12.41 -4.81 -33.35
CA PHE A 53 -13.37 -4.56 -32.29
C PHE A 53 -14.04 -3.19 -32.39
N ARG A 54 -13.45 -2.26 -33.17
CA ARG A 54 -13.95 -0.89 -33.39
C ARG A 54 -14.04 -0.07 -32.11
N PHE A 55 -13.11 -0.30 -31.19
CA PHE A 55 -13.05 0.49 -29.96
C PHE A 55 -12.65 1.93 -30.25
N HIS A 56 -13.11 2.83 -29.39
CA HIS A 56 -12.85 4.26 -29.53
C HIS A 56 -11.34 4.54 -29.41
N PRO A 57 -10.76 5.43 -30.25
CA PRO A 57 -9.32 5.69 -30.25
C PRO A 57 -8.74 6.11 -28.89
N LEU A 58 -9.51 6.82 -28.06
CA LEU A 58 -9.07 7.23 -26.72
C LEU A 58 -8.80 6.03 -25.81
N VAL A 59 -9.70 5.06 -25.75
CA VAL A 59 -9.52 3.88 -24.88
C VAL A 59 -8.44 2.93 -25.42
N VAL A 60 -8.25 2.90 -26.75
CA VAL A 60 -7.12 2.17 -27.34
C VAL A 60 -5.79 2.84 -26.99
N ALA A 61 -5.74 4.18 -27.00
CA ALA A 61 -4.57 4.94 -26.57
C ALA A 61 -4.25 4.71 -25.08
N ASP A 62 -5.27 4.60 -24.21
CA ASP A 62 -5.08 4.25 -22.80
C ASP A 62 -4.40 2.88 -22.67
N CYS A 63 -4.83 1.87 -23.44
CA CYS A 63 -4.21 0.52 -23.41
C CYS A 63 -2.77 0.47 -23.94
N ILE A 64 -2.36 1.40 -24.81
CA ILE A 64 -0.99 1.50 -25.31
C ILE A 64 -0.10 2.28 -24.34
N SER A 65 -0.73 3.20 -23.59
CA SER A 65 -0.03 4.06 -22.65
C SER A 65 0.59 3.23 -21.53
N LYS A 66 1.87 3.48 -21.24
CA LYS A 66 2.52 2.89 -20.06
C LYS A 66 2.21 3.66 -18.76
N ASN A 67 1.31 4.65 -18.82
CA ASN A 67 0.87 5.37 -17.63
C ASN A 67 -0.25 4.57 -16.96
N ILE A 68 -0.22 4.51 -15.65
CA ILE A 68 -1.29 3.92 -14.84
C ILE A 68 -2.46 4.93 -14.79
N HIS A 69 -3.61 4.54 -15.32
CA HIS A 69 -4.83 5.34 -15.29
C HIS A 69 -5.62 5.05 -14.01
N PRO A 70 -6.35 6.03 -13.44
CA PRO A 70 -7.22 5.74 -12.31
C PRO A 70 -8.34 4.76 -12.71
N PRO A 71 -8.84 3.92 -11.79
CA PRO A 71 -10.00 3.09 -12.04
C PRO A 71 -11.16 3.93 -12.58
N LYS A 72 -11.77 3.52 -13.70
CA LYS A 72 -12.87 4.22 -14.36
C LYS A 72 -13.78 3.24 -15.11
N ILE A 73 -14.96 3.72 -15.48
CA ILE A 73 -15.89 3.05 -16.36
C ILE A 73 -16.43 4.07 -17.37
N ASP A 74 -16.34 3.73 -18.64
CA ASP A 74 -16.85 4.54 -19.77
C ASP A 74 -17.85 3.69 -20.57
N ASP A 75 -19.04 4.20 -20.80
CA ASP A 75 -20.10 3.55 -21.59
C ASP A 75 -20.10 4.09 -23.02
N PHE A 76 -19.91 3.20 -23.99
CA PHE A 76 -19.90 3.48 -25.42
C PHE A 76 -21.14 2.88 -26.16
N ASP A 77 -22.27 2.64 -25.47
CA ASP A 77 -23.49 2.03 -25.95
C ASP A 77 -23.34 0.57 -26.41
N ASP A 78 -22.36 0.25 -27.26
CA ASP A 78 -22.08 -1.11 -27.77
C ASP A 78 -21.18 -1.93 -26.84
N TYR A 79 -20.37 -1.28 -26.00
CA TYR A 79 -19.47 -1.90 -25.02
C TYR A 79 -19.19 -0.98 -23.85
N LEU A 80 -18.88 -1.57 -22.71
CA LEU A 80 -18.32 -0.87 -21.54
C LEU A 80 -16.80 -1.01 -21.57
N PHE A 81 -16.11 0.10 -21.30
CA PHE A 81 -14.68 0.10 -21.03
C PHE A 81 -14.47 0.32 -19.53
N VAL A 82 -13.83 -0.63 -18.87
CA VAL A 82 -13.62 -0.62 -17.41
C VAL A 82 -12.15 -0.76 -17.12
N ILE A 83 -11.59 0.15 -16.34
CA ILE A 83 -10.24 0.02 -15.77
C ILE A 83 -10.39 -0.31 -14.30
N VAL A 84 -9.79 -1.44 -13.88
CA VAL A 84 -9.66 -1.87 -12.49
C VAL A 84 -8.21 -2.20 -12.18
N HIS A 85 -7.84 -2.15 -10.90
CA HIS A 85 -6.46 -2.38 -10.49
C HIS A 85 -6.33 -3.60 -9.58
N GLY A 86 -5.34 -4.43 -9.90
CA GLY A 86 -4.76 -5.38 -8.97
C GLY A 86 -3.74 -4.70 -8.07
N ILE A 87 -3.57 -5.23 -6.88
CA ILE A 87 -2.68 -4.69 -5.86
C ILE A 87 -1.75 -5.79 -5.39
N ASN A 88 -0.44 -5.50 -5.37
CA ASN A 88 0.59 -6.34 -4.80
C ASN A 88 1.37 -5.53 -3.77
N TYR A 89 1.68 -6.13 -2.63
CA TYR A 89 2.56 -5.53 -1.62
C TYR A 89 3.88 -6.28 -1.59
N HIS A 90 4.97 -5.54 -1.72
CA HIS A 90 6.32 -6.08 -1.63
C HIS A 90 6.86 -5.83 -0.22
N ILE A 91 6.87 -6.88 0.60
CA ILE A 91 7.26 -6.81 2.03
C ILE A 91 8.68 -6.25 2.19
N GLU A 92 9.64 -6.65 1.34
CA GLU A 92 11.05 -6.21 1.45
C GLU A 92 11.23 -4.72 1.17
N SER A 93 10.51 -4.16 0.21
CA SER A 93 10.57 -2.74 -0.16
C SER A 93 9.49 -1.88 0.51
N GLU A 94 8.52 -2.51 1.17
CA GLU A 94 7.35 -1.87 1.81
C GLU A 94 6.51 -1.03 0.83
N VAL A 95 6.51 -1.43 -0.45
CA VAL A 95 5.84 -0.68 -1.54
C VAL A 95 4.61 -1.43 -2.02
N VAL A 96 3.50 -0.71 -2.15
CA VAL A 96 2.33 -1.17 -2.89
C VAL A 96 2.55 -0.90 -4.37
N GLU A 97 2.53 -1.95 -5.16
CA GLU A 97 2.51 -1.90 -6.61
C GLU A 97 1.07 -2.11 -7.11
N THR A 98 0.62 -1.23 -8.00
CA THR A 98 -0.68 -1.34 -8.64
C THR A 98 -0.51 -1.76 -10.10
N THR A 99 -1.28 -2.77 -10.52
CA THR A 99 -1.30 -3.25 -11.89
C THR A 99 -2.66 -2.97 -12.50
N GLU A 100 -2.68 -2.33 -13.66
CA GLU A 100 -3.91 -1.99 -14.38
C GLU A 100 -4.43 -3.18 -15.17
N LEU A 101 -5.74 -3.45 -15.07
CA LEU A 101 -6.49 -4.36 -15.94
C LEU A 101 -7.57 -3.55 -16.65
N ALA A 102 -7.44 -3.39 -17.94
CA ALA A 102 -8.47 -2.83 -18.79
C ALA A 102 -9.39 -3.95 -19.32
N LEU A 103 -10.69 -3.78 -19.17
CA LEU A 103 -11.72 -4.69 -19.67
C LEU A 103 -12.62 -3.97 -20.66
N PHE A 104 -12.82 -4.60 -21.80
CA PHE A 104 -13.87 -4.23 -22.75
C PHE A 104 -14.96 -5.30 -22.71
N LEU A 105 -16.13 -4.91 -22.29
CA LEU A 105 -17.30 -5.76 -22.14
C LEU A 105 -18.31 -5.45 -23.22
N GLY A 106 -18.41 -6.30 -24.24
CA GLY A 106 -19.41 -6.20 -25.30
C GLY A 106 -20.58 -7.17 -25.09
N LYS A 107 -21.50 -7.26 -26.05
CA LYS A 107 -22.69 -8.14 -25.98
C LYS A 107 -22.33 -9.63 -25.93
N ASN A 108 -21.28 -10.03 -26.62
CA ASN A 108 -20.86 -11.43 -26.78
C ASN A 108 -19.34 -11.62 -26.68
N TYR A 109 -18.62 -10.61 -26.18
CA TYR A 109 -17.18 -10.70 -26.01
C TYR A 109 -16.72 -9.98 -24.74
N VAL A 110 -15.58 -10.44 -24.21
CA VAL A 110 -14.75 -9.74 -23.25
C VAL A 110 -13.35 -9.62 -23.85
N VAL A 111 -12.76 -8.43 -23.80
CA VAL A 111 -11.33 -8.25 -24.08
C VAL A 111 -10.67 -7.73 -22.84
N THR A 112 -9.59 -8.38 -22.42
CA THR A 112 -8.75 -7.95 -21.31
C THR A 112 -7.39 -7.48 -21.83
N SER A 113 -6.89 -6.41 -21.22
CA SER A 113 -5.58 -5.86 -21.55
C SER A 113 -4.84 -5.45 -20.29
N HIS A 114 -3.56 -5.84 -20.21
CA HIS A 114 -2.68 -5.50 -19.07
C HIS A 114 -1.21 -5.47 -19.54
N ASP A 115 -0.40 -4.63 -18.89
CA ASP A 115 1.00 -4.44 -19.28
C ASP A 115 1.93 -5.52 -18.73
N VAL A 116 1.62 -6.06 -17.55
CA VAL A 116 2.43 -7.06 -16.84
C VAL A 116 1.60 -8.30 -16.52
N PRO A 117 2.23 -9.48 -16.39
CA PRO A 117 1.51 -10.69 -16.02
C PRO A 117 0.71 -10.54 -14.75
N MET A 118 -0.59 -10.82 -14.78
CA MET A 118 -1.50 -10.76 -13.64
C MET A 118 -1.91 -12.14 -13.17
N ARG A 119 -1.75 -12.41 -11.86
CA ARG A 119 -2.16 -13.70 -11.26
C ARG A 119 -3.66 -13.96 -11.40
N SER A 120 -4.48 -12.92 -11.25
CA SER A 120 -5.94 -12.99 -11.40
C SER A 120 -6.34 -13.44 -12.80
N VAL A 121 -5.76 -12.83 -13.84
CA VAL A 121 -6.01 -13.21 -15.24
C VAL A 121 -5.51 -14.63 -15.52
N SER A 122 -4.26 -14.94 -15.14
CA SER A 122 -3.67 -16.28 -15.34
C SER A 122 -4.49 -17.37 -14.63
N SER A 123 -4.93 -17.13 -13.40
CA SER A 123 -5.80 -18.07 -12.68
C SER A 123 -7.13 -18.27 -13.38
N MET A 124 -7.72 -17.20 -13.93
CA MET A 124 -9.00 -17.29 -14.65
C MET A 124 -8.85 -18.03 -15.99
N LEU A 125 -7.76 -17.81 -16.73
CA LEU A 125 -7.42 -18.56 -17.93
C LEU A 125 -7.34 -20.08 -17.66
N ASP A 126 -6.67 -20.46 -16.58
CA ASP A 126 -6.54 -21.86 -16.17
C ASP A 126 -7.88 -22.47 -15.70
N ARG A 127 -8.73 -21.67 -15.04
CA ARG A 127 -10.08 -22.11 -14.64
C ARG A 127 -10.98 -22.35 -15.85
N VAL A 128 -10.96 -21.46 -16.83
CA VAL A 128 -11.76 -21.58 -18.06
C VAL A 128 -11.32 -22.80 -18.88
N ARG A 129 -10.02 -23.09 -18.95
CA ARG A 129 -9.52 -24.32 -19.61
C ARG A 129 -10.01 -25.60 -18.95
N LYS A 130 -10.20 -25.59 -17.63
CA LYS A 130 -10.66 -26.75 -16.84
C LYS A 130 -12.18 -26.87 -16.82
N ASP A 131 -12.89 -25.74 -16.85
CA ASP A 131 -14.36 -25.70 -16.75
C ASP A 131 -14.95 -24.62 -17.67
N GLU A 132 -15.37 -25.04 -18.86
CA GLU A 132 -16.01 -24.17 -19.86
C GLU A 132 -17.33 -23.55 -19.36
N ARG A 133 -17.96 -24.11 -18.30
CA ARG A 133 -19.22 -23.59 -17.75
C ARG A 133 -19.07 -22.17 -17.21
N LEU A 134 -17.86 -21.73 -16.88
CA LEU A 134 -17.61 -20.37 -16.47
C LEU A 134 -17.98 -19.36 -17.58
N MET A 135 -17.66 -19.66 -18.86
CA MET A 135 -18.03 -18.81 -19.99
C MET A 135 -19.52 -18.93 -20.37
N ARG A 136 -20.17 -20.08 -20.07
CA ARG A 136 -21.62 -20.28 -20.39
C ARG A 136 -22.55 -19.35 -19.63
N ARG A 137 -22.09 -18.75 -18.52
CA ARG A 137 -22.90 -17.83 -17.70
C ARG A 137 -23.16 -16.49 -18.38
N GLY A 138 -22.31 -16.09 -19.33
CA GLY A 138 -22.39 -14.83 -20.06
C GLY A 138 -21.16 -13.95 -19.86
N VAL A 139 -21.09 -12.89 -20.68
CA VAL A 139 -19.98 -11.92 -20.69
C VAL A 139 -19.87 -11.14 -19.38
N ASP A 140 -21.01 -10.75 -18.81
CA ASP A 140 -21.13 -10.03 -17.54
C ASP A 140 -20.64 -10.85 -16.35
N PHE A 141 -20.89 -12.15 -16.33
CA PHE A 141 -20.37 -13.07 -15.32
C PHE A 141 -18.87 -13.34 -15.49
N LEU A 142 -18.37 -13.44 -16.73
CA LEU A 142 -16.94 -13.58 -16.98
C LEU A 142 -16.17 -12.34 -16.50
N ALA A 143 -16.67 -11.14 -16.81
CA ALA A 143 -16.09 -9.90 -16.32
C ALA A 143 -16.15 -9.80 -14.78
N HIS A 144 -17.30 -10.21 -14.18
CA HIS A 144 -17.43 -10.30 -12.73
C HIS A 144 -16.36 -11.21 -12.14
N ASP A 145 -16.20 -12.44 -12.63
CA ASP A 145 -15.27 -13.43 -12.06
C ASP A 145 -13.80 -12.96 -12.18
N LEU A 146 -13.45 -12.19 -13.22
CA LEU A 146 -12.14 -11.54 -13.38
C LEU A 146 -11.92 -10.47 -12.29
N ILE A 147 -12.90 -9.58 -12.11
CA ILE A 147 -12.83 -8.48 -11.16
C ILE A 147 -12.86 -9.02 -9.71
N ASP A 148 -13.70 -10.00 -9.42
CA ASP A 148 -13.81 -10.65 -8.12
C ASP A 148 -12.48 -11.27 -7.69
N THR A 149 -11.86 -12.06 -8.57
CA THR A 149 -10.53 -12.64 -8.34
C THR A 149 -9.46 -11.57 -8.10
N LEU A 150 -9.57 -10.41 -8.74
CA LEU A 150 -8.65 -9.29 -8.59
C LEU A 150 -8.85 -8.60 -7.23
N VAL A 151 -10.10 -8.40 -6.80
CA VAL A 151 -10.44 -7.77 -5.52
C VAL A 151 -10.10 -8.68 -4.34
N ASP A 152 -10.32 -9.98 -4.47
CA ASP A 152 -9.98 -10.97 -3.44
C ASP A 152 -8.48 -10.96 -3.09
N ASN A 153 -7.62 -10.64 -4.05
CA ASN A 153 -6.17 -10.53 -3.82
C ASN A 153 -5.76 -9.28 -3.02
N ILE A 154 -6.68 -8.34 -2.73
CA ILE A 154 -6.38 -7.14 -1.95
C ILE A 154 -6.30 -7.47 -0.44
N MET A 155 -7.11 -8.38 0.05
CA MET A 155 -7.19 -8.69 1.49
C MET A 155 -5.85 -9.17 2.07
N PRO A 156 -5.12 -10.11 1.45
CA PRO A 156 -3.79 -10.51 1.91
C PRO A 156 -2.81 -9.33 2.03
N THR A 157 -2.88 -8.39 1.10
CA THR A 157 -2.04 -7.16 1.15
C THR A 157 -2.33 -6.32 2.39
N ILE A 158 -3.60 -6.20 2.79
CA ILE A 158 -3.99 -5.47 4.00
C ILE A 158 -3.46 -6.18 5.24
N GLU A 159 -3.58 -7.51 5.31
CA GLU A 159 -3.09 -8.32 6.42
C GLU A 159 -1.56 -8.19 6.58
N GLU A 160 -0.80 -8.24 5.48
CA GLU A 160 0.65 -8.03 5.49
C GLU A 160 1.04 -6.63 5.97
N MET A 161 0.27 -5.61 5.57
CA MET A 161 0.50 -4.22 6.00
C MET A 161 0.15 -4.01 7.48
N ASP A 162 -0.86 -4.71 8.00
CA ASP A 162 -1.24 -4.69 9.41
C ASP A 162 -0.15 -5.31 10.29
N GLU A 163 0.35 -6.49 9.91
CA GLU A 163 1.49 -7.14 10.58
C GLU A 163 2.74 -6.24 10.58
N LYS A 164 2.98 -5.53 9.47
CA LYS A 164 4.10 -4.59 9.39
C LYS A 164 3.91 -3.39 10.31
N ASN A 165 2.69 -2.89 10.43
CA ASN A 165 2.35 -1.80 11.34
C ASN A 165 2.62 -2.18 12.80
N ASP A 166 2.23 -3.39 13.21
CA ASP A 166 2.50 -3.92 14.56
C ASP A 166 4.01 -4.04 14.84
N GLN A 167 4.79 -4.51 13.88
CA GLN A 167 6.25 -4.56 13.98
C GLN A 167 6.85 -3.18 14.19
N LEU A 168 6.41 -2.18 13.40
CA LEU A 168 6.87 -0.80 13.50
C LEU A 168 6.48 -0.14 14.83
N GLU A 169 5.32 -0.49 15.39
CA GLU A 169 4.92 -0.03 16.72
C GLU A 169 5.87 -0.55 17.80
N ALA A 170 6.17 -1.84 17.77
CA ALA A 170 7.12 -2.45 18.70
C ALA A 170 8.52 -1.81 18.61
N GLU A 171 9.03 -1.59 17.39
CA GLU A 171 10.31 -0.90 17.17
C GLU A 171 10.28 0.55 17.68
N ALA A 172 9.21 1.29 17.42
CA ALA A 172 9.04 2.68 17.86
C ALA A 172 9.03 2.83 19.38
N LEU A 173 8.48 1.83 20.09
CA LEU A 173 8.45 1.80 21.55
C LEU A 173 9.80 1.46 22.18
N HIS A 174 10.49 0.44 21.64
CA HIS A 174 11.70 -0.10 22.28
C HIS A 174 12.97 0.62 21.84
N GLU A 175 13.15 0.83 20.55
CA GLU A 175 14.39 1.42 20.01
C GLU A 175 14.09 2.26 18.76
N PRO A 176 13.59 3.50 18.92
CA PRO A 176 13.27 4.35 17.79
C PRO A 176 14.54 4.72 17.00
N LYS A 177 14.67 4.17 15.80
CA LYS A 177 15.76 4.43 14.85
C LYS A 177 15.27 5.30 13.71
N ARG A 178 16.19 5.87 12.92
CA ARG A 178 15.84 6.64 11.72
C ARG A 178 15.20 5.74 10.65
N GLU A 179 15.65 4.50 10.56
CA GLU A 179 15.12 3.47 9.65
C GLU A 179 13.65 3.20 9.96
N THR A 180 13.28 3.04 11.23
CA THR A 180 11.89 2.85 11.67
C THR A 180 10.99 4.03 11.21
N LEU A 181 11.48 5.28 11.28
CA LEU A 181 10.73 6.43 10.77
C LEU A 181 10.53 6.33 9.25
N MET A 182 11.55 5.92 8.51
CA MET A 182 11.45 5.78 7.05
C MET A 182 10.44 4.71 6.67
N SER A 183 10.43 3.57 7.35
CA SER A 183 9.46 2.49 7.16
C SER A 183 8.02 2.94 7.50
N ILE A 184 7.82 3.67 8.61
CA ILE A 184 6.49 4.26 8.94
C ILE A 184 6.01 5.17 7.81
N MET A 185 6.89 6.05 7.29
CA MET A 185 6.53 6.95 6.19
C MET A 185 6.24 6.20 4.89
N GLN A 186 6.96 5.11 4.62
CA GLN A 186 6.73 4.27 3.44
C GLN A 186 5.40 3.53 3.56
N LEU A 187 5.10 2.93 4.71
CA LEU A 187 3.82 2.29 4.99
C LEU A 187 2.65 3.27 4.78
N LYS A 188 2.75 4.49 5.30
CA LYS A 188 1.75 5.54 5.08
C LYS A 188 1.55 5.87 3.60
N ARG A 189 2.61 5.92 2.80
CA ARG A 189 2.51 6.15 1.34
C ARG A 189 1.80 4.98 0.66
N SER A 190 2.10 3.75 1.06
CA SER A 190 1.47 2.54 0.53
C SER A 190 -0.02 2.49 0.87
N ILE A 191 -0.43 2.86 2.08
CA ILE A 191 -1.84 2.98 2.48
C ILE A 191 -2.57 4.04 1.63
N LEU A 192 -1.93 5.19 1.35
CA LEU A 192 -2.50 6.22 0.48
C LEU A 192 -2.65 5.73 -0.97
N ALA A 193 -1.70 4.96 -1.48
CA ALA A 193 -1.80 4.36 -2.81
C ALA A 193 -2.98 3.39 -2.90
N LEU A 194 -3.17 2.53 -1.89
CA LEU A 194 -4.34 1.67 -1.74
C LEU A 194 -5.66 2.45 -1.79
N THR A 195 -5.77 3.49 -0.98
CA THR A 195 -6.99 4.32 -0.91
C THR A 195 -7.36 4.91 -2.26
N ARG A 196 -6.36 5.36 -3.04
CA ARG A 196 -6.59 5.94 -4.39
C ARG A 196 -7.14 4.95 -5.39
N VAL A 197 -6.93 3.67 -5.19
CA VAL A 197 -7.44 2.60 -6.06
C VAL A 197 -8.80 2.11 -5.57
N ILE A 198 -8.93 1.85 -4.28
CA ILE A 198 -10.14 1.23 -3.68
C ILE A 198 -11.36 2.12 -3.86
N LEU A 199 -11.26 3.43 -3.61
CA LEU A 199 -12.40 4.34 -3.65
C LEU A 199 -13.06 4.41 -5.04
N PRO A 200 -12.32 4.65 -6.14
CA PRO A 200 -12.94 4.65 -7.47
C PRO A 200 -13.47 3.28 -7.87
N GLN A 201 -12.76 2.19 -7.55
CA GLN A 201 -13.24 0.83 -7.85
C GLN A 201 -14.56 0.52 -7.14
N ARG A 202 -14.70 0.93 -5.89
CA ARG A 202 -15.97 0.78 -5.16
C ARG A 202 -17.13 1.49 -5.87
N GLU A 203 -16.92 2.72 -6.37
CA GLU A 203 -17.95 3.46 -7.09
C GLU A 203 -18.30 2.79 -8.42
N ILE A 204 -17.33 2.24 -9.15
CA ILE A 204 -17.58 1.45 -10.36
C ILE A 204 -18.47 0.25 -10.02
N MET A 205 -18.13 -0.53 -8.99
CA MET A 205 -18.93 -1.69 -8.58
C MET A 205 -20.32 -1.29 -8.09
N ASN A 206 -20.47 -0.13 -7.45
CA ASN A 206 -21.77 0.44 -7.09
C ASN A 206 -22.65 0.66 -8.32
N GLY A 207 -22.13 1.31 -9.37
CA GLY A 207 -22.84 1.53 -10.63
C GLY A 207 -23.24 0.22 -11.31
N LEU A 208 -22.31 -0.74 -11.43
CA LEU A 208 -22.57 -2.05 -12.02
C LEU A 208 -23.63 -2.84 -11.22
N SER A 209 -23.66 -2.71 -9.91
CA SER A 209 -24.63 -3.40 -9.03
C SER A 209 -26.04 -2.80 -9.07
N ARG A 210 -26.19 -1.55 -9.49
CA ARG A 210 -27.48 -0.83 -9.53
C ARG A 210 -28.19 -0.92 -10.87
N GLY A 211 -27.58 -1.56 -11.87
CA GLY A 211 -28.18 -1.68 -13.21
C GLY A 211 -28.09 -0.37 -14.02
N GLU A 212 -27.10 0.47 -13.76
CA GLU A 212 -26.87 1.69 -14.52
C GLU A 212 -26.42 1.40 -15.96
N TYR A 213 -25.92 0.17 -16.22
CA TYR A 213 -25.34 -0.25 -17.49
C TYR A 213 -26.14 -1.40 -18.11
N ALA A 214 -26.64 -1.19 -19.34
CA ALA A 214 -27.51 -2.15 -20.02
C ALA A 214 -26.86 -3.51 -20.34
N LEU A 215 -25.53 -3.57 -20.41
CA LEU A 215 -24.77 -4.81 -20.65
C LEU A 215 -24.67 -5.72 -19.42
N ILE A 216 -25.05 -5.25 -18.23
CA ILE A 216 -25.07 -6.01 -16.99
C ILE A 216 -26.47 -6.53 -16.71
N SER A 217 -26.65 -7.84 -16.76
CA SER A 217 -27.94 -8.48 -16.49
C SER A 217 -28.36 -8.33 -15.03
N GLU A 218 -29.68 -8.30 -14.77
CA GLU A 218 -30.22 -8.28 -13.39
C GLU A 218 -29.67 -9.41 -12.53
N ARG A 219 -29.37 -10.57 -13.13
CA ARG A 219 -28.79 -11.73 -12.44
C ARG A 219 -27.35 -11.44 -12.01
N ALA A 220 -26.56 -10.75 -12.82
CA ALA A 220 -25.17 -10.42 -12.50
C ALA A 220 -25.08 -9.29 -11.47
N GLN A 221 -26.03 -8.36 -11.40
CA GLN A 221 -26.02 -7.22 -10.47
C GLN A 221 -25.83 -7.67 -9.00
N ILE A 222 -26.44 -8.79 -8.60
CA ILE A 222 -26.30 -9.31 -7.23
C ILE A 222 -24.84 -9.71 -6.94
N TYR A 223 -24.14 -10.23 -7.92
CA TYR A 223 -22.72 -10.62 -7.81
C TYR A 223 -21.82 -9.39 -7.77
N TYR A 224 -22.06 -8.38 -8.59
CA TYR A 224 -21.35 -7.09 -8.51
C TYR A 224 -21.59 -6.38 -7.17
N ARG A 225 -22.77 -6.53 -6.56
CA ARG A 225 -23.05 -6.05 -5.20
C ARG A 225 -22.15 -6.73 -4.18
N ASN A 226 -21.88 -8.03 -4.34
CA ASN A 226 -20.95 -8.73 -3.44
C ASN A 226 -19.54 -8.13 -3.52
N ILE A 227 -19.02 -7.84 -4.73
CA ILE A 227 -17.73 -7.15 -4.90
C ILE A 227 -17.76 -5.76 -4.25
N TYR A 228 -18.85 -5.02 -4.44
CA TYR A 228 -19.03 -3.72 -3.79
C TYR A 228 -18.93 -3.83 -2.26
N ASP A 229 -19.62 -4.80 -1.65
CA ASP A 229 -19.60 -5.01 -0.21
C ASP A 229 -18.19 -5.41 0.29
N HIS A 230 -17.44 -6.22 -0.49
CA HIS A 230 -16.04 -6.53 -0.22
C HIS A 230 -15.17 -5.27 -0.25
N LEU A 231 -15.32 -4.41 -1.25
CA LEU A 231 -14.57 -3.15 -1.37
C LEU A 231 -14.90 -2.16 -0.24
N VAL A 232 -16.16 -2.10 0.22
CA VAL A 232 -16.55 -1.31 1.40
C VAL A 232 -15.81 -1.81 2.65
N ARG A 233 -15.71 -3.13 2.84
CA ARG A 233 -14.97 -3.71 3.96
C ARG A 233 -13.48 -3.41 3.86
N ILE A 234 -12.89 -3.56 2.68
CA ILE A 234 -11.47 -3.25 2.38
C ILE A 234 -11.16 -1.78 2.68
N GLU A 235 -12.06 -0.87 2.28
CA GLU A 235 -11.94 0.56 2.58
C GLU A 235 -11.91 0.83 4.09
N MET A 236 -12.83 0.24 4.86
CA MET A 236 -12.85 0.40 6.31
C MET A 236 -11.56 -0.10 6.97
N LEU A 237 -11.03 -1.23 6.53
CA LEU A 237 -9.76 -1.76 7.04
C LEU A 237 -8.59 -0.85 6.66
N THR A 238 -8.56 -0.33 5.42
CA THR A 238 -7.53 0.60 4.96
C THR A 238 -7.53 1.91 5.76
N LEU A 239 -8.71 2.42 6.11
CA LEU A 239 -8.85 3.59 6.99
C LEU A 239 -8.34 3.29 8.41
N GLY A 240 -8.64 2.11 8.94
CA GLY A 240 -8.11 1.66 10.23
C GLY A 240 -6.58 1.58 10.23
N LEU A 241 -5.99 0.98 9.20
CA LEU A 241 -4.53 0.92 9.02
C LEU A 241 -3.89 2.32 8.97
N ARG A 242 -4.52 3.27 8.29
CA ARG A 242 -4.04 4.65 8.23
C ARG A 242 -3.98 5.27 9.62
N ASP A 243 -5.05 5.12 10.39
CA ASP A 243 -5.16 5.70 11.74
C ASP A 243 -4.15 5.03 12.69
N MET A 244 -3.93 3.71 12.56
CA MET A 244 -2.90 2.98 13.29
C MET A 244 -1.49 3.46 12.92
N ALA A 245 -1.17 3.62 11.65
CA ALA A 245 0.13 4.14 11.20
C ALA A 245 0.40 5.58 11.68
N GLU A 246 -0.64 6.41 11.85
CA GLU A 246 -0.51 7.71 12.48
C GLU A 246 -0.23 7.62 13.97
N SER A 247 -0.84 6.66 14.66
CA SER A 247 -0.57 6.37 16.07
C SER A 247 0.88 5.91 16.27
N VAL A 248 1.38 5.02 15.41
CA VAL A 248 2.78 4.55 15.45
C VAL A 248 3.76 5.71 15.26
N LEU A 249 3.49 6.63 14.33
CA LEU A 249 4.31 7.83 14.14
C LEU A 249 4.32 8.70 15.41
N SER A 250 3.18 8.90 16.04
CA SER A 250 3.07 9.65 17.29
C SER A 250 3.87 8.98 18.42
N THR A 251 3.77 7.66 18.53
CA THR A 251 4.54 6.84 19.48
C THR A 251 6.05 6.97 19.23
N TYR A 252 6.50 6.90 17.98
CA TYR A 252 7.90 7.13 17.60
C TYR A 252 8.40 8.50 18.08
N LEU A 253 7.67 9.58 17.77
CA LEU A 253 8.05 10.93 18.15
C LEU A 253 8.11 11.10 19.69
N SER A 254 7.17 10.50 20.40
CA SER A 254 7.14 10.50 21.86
C SER A 254 8.33 9.75 22.45
N SER A 255 8.68 8.59 21.90
CA SER A 255 9.83 7.77 22.33
C SER A 255 11.15 8.49 22.09
N VAL A 256 11.33 9.15 20.93
CA VAL A 256 12.51 9.99 20.64
C VAL A 256 12.61 11.15 21.64
N SER A 257 11.49 11.84 21.92
CA SER A 257 11.45 12.93 22.89
C SER A 257 11.82 12.46 24.31
N ASN A 258 11.29 11.31 24.73
CA ASN A 258 11.61 10.72 26.01
C ASN A 258 13.11 10.38 26.11
N ARG A 259 13.70 9.77 25.08
CA ARG A 259 15.13 9.45 25.03
C ARG A 259 16.00 10.71 25.07
N MET A 260 15.58 11.77 24.37
CA MET A 260 16.28 13.06 24.42
C MET A 260 16.23 13.65 25.82
N ASN A 261 15.07 13.57 26.49
CA ASN A 261 14.92 14.03 27.89
C ASN A 261 15.80 13.23 28.86
N GLU A 262 15.97 11.93 28.66
CA GLU A 262 16.88 11.09 29.44
C GLU A 262 18.34 11.53 29.26
N VAL A 263 18.78 11.77 28.04
CA VAL A 263 20.13 12.27 27.76
C VAL A 263 20.37 13.63 28.41
N MET A 264 19.39 14.56 28.24
CA MET A 264 19.46 15.90 28.88
C MET A 264 19.50 15.81 30.38
N LYS A 265 18.75 14.89 30.99
CA LYS A 265 18.75 14.60 32.43
C LYS A 265 20.13 14.16 32.91
N VAL A 266 20.77 13.21 32.23
CA VAL A 266 22.13 12.75 32.56
C VAL A 266 23.14 13.90 32.45
N LEU A 267 23.08 14.67 31.36
CA LEU A 267 23.96 15.83 31.15
C LEU A 267 23.78 16.88 32.26
N THR A 268 22.52 17.15 32.63
CA THR A 268 22.20 18.08 33.73
C THR A 268 22.77 17.61 35.06
N ILE A 269 22.66 16.32 35.39
CA ILE A 269 23.22 15.75 36.62
C ILE A 269 24.73 15.96 36.65
N ILE A 270 25.42 15.57 35.55
CA ILE A 270 26.89 15.72 35.46
C ILE A 270 27.27 17.20 35.64
N ALA A 271 26.65 18.09 34.88
CA ALA A 271 26.96 19.52 34.95
C ALA A 271 26.73 20.11 36.35
N THR A 272 25.57 19.79 36.96
CA THR A 272 25.21 20.34 38.29
C THR A 272 26.17 19.86 39.41
N ILE A 273 26.74 18.64 39.31
CA ILE A 273 27.70 18.12 40.24
C ILE A 273 29.09 18.74 40.00
N PHE A 274 29.56 18.81 38.76
CA PHE A 274 30.93 19.20 38.45
C PHE A 274 31.17 20.71 38.44
N ILE A 275 30.17 21.51 38.02
CA ILE A 275 30.36 22.99 37.97
C ILE A 275 30.78 23.57 39.31
N PRO A 276 30.05 23.36 40.46
CA PRO A 276 30.47 23.90 41.75
C PRO A 276 31.84 23.34 42.23
N LEU A 277 32.12 22.06 41.97
CA LEU A 277 33.41 21.47 42.37
C LEU A 277 34.55 22.09 41.54
N THR A 278 34.39 22.27 40.23
CA THR A 278 35.35 22.93 39.37
C THR A 278 35.57 24.39 39.73
N PHE A 279 34.52 25.10 40.16
CA PHE A 279 34.60 26.48 40.61
C PHE A 279 35.47 26.57 41.85
N ILE A 280 35.28 25.68 42.87
CA ILE A 280 36.10 25.64 44.10
C ILE A 280 37.56 25.37 43.72
N VAL A 281 37.82 24.33 42.89
CA VAL A 281 39.20 23.99 42.45
C VAL A 281 39.82 25.19 41.70
N GLY A 282 39.04 25.89 40.87
CA GLY A 282 39.47 27.07 40.12
C GLY A 282 39.92 28.22 41.00
N ILE A 283 39.19 28.50 42.08
CA ILE A 283 39.57 29.53 43.08
C ILE A 283 40.90 29.18 43.74
N TYR A 284 41.05 27.95 44.23
CA TYR A 284 42.27 27.51 44.91
C TYR A 284 43.43 27.20 43.96
N GLY A 285 43.19 27.12 42.65
CA GLY A 285 44.19 27.01 41.59
C GLY A 285 44.70 28.38 41.08
N MET A 286 44.20 29.50 41.62
CA MET A 286 44.63 30.85 41.23
C MET A 286 46.00 31.21 41.85
N ASN A 287 46.86 31.90 41.09
CA ASN A 287 48.19 32.32 41.52
C ASN A 287 48.17 33.71 42.20
N PHE A 288 47.33 33.92 43.22
CA PHE A 288 47.34 35.16 44.01
C PHE A 288 48.37 35.08 45.13
N ALA A 289 49.14 36.16 45.33
CA ALA A 289 50.19 36.20 46.34
C ALA A 289 49.67 36.21 47.81
N ASN A 290 48.43 36.59 48.04
CA ASN A 290 47.78 36.68 49.33
C ASN A 290 46.51 35.82 49.39
N MET A 291 46.67 34.54 49.69
CA MET A 291 45.59 33.58 49.98
C MET A 291 45.80 33.00 51.41
N PRO A 292 45.15 33.56 52.43
CA PRO A 292 45.36 33.15 53.85
C PRO A 292 45.06 31.67 54.09
N GLU A 293 44.14 31.09 53.33
CA GLU A 293 43.69 29.72 53.47
C GLU A 293 44.78 28.68 53.02
N LEU A 294 45.69 29.07 52.12
CA LEU A 294 46.79 28.21 51.69
C LEU A 294 47.90 28.07 52.74
N ALA A 295 48.00 29.02 53.65
CA ALA A 295 48.95 28.96 54.78
C ALA A 295 48.47 28.05 55.94
N TRP A 296 47.22 27.61 55.92
CA TRP A 296 46.62 26.77 56.96
C TRP A 296 46.99 25.29 56.73
N ARG A 297 47.62 24.66 57.73
CA ARG A 297 48.10 23.26 57.68
C ARG A 297 47.04 22.25 57.25
N TYR A 298 45.76 22.44 57.60
CA TYR A 298 44.65 21.56 57.29
C TYR A 298 43.78 22.06 56.13
N GLY A 299 44.09 23.18 55.49
CA GLY A 299 43.32 23.79 54.43
C GLY A 299 43.01 22.85 53.26
N TYR A 300 43.96 22.12 52.77
CA TYR A 300 43.80 21.13 51.71
C TYR A 300 42.74 20.05 52.06
N PHE A 301 42.88 19.44 53.24
CA PHE A 301 41.95 18.37 53.66
C PHE A 301 40.54 18.91 53.89
N THR A 302 40.41 20.13 54.41
CA THR A 302 39.12 20.79 54.62
C THR A 302 38.40 21.02 53.32
N ILE A 303 39.08 21.52 52.29
CA ILE A 303 38.52 21.75 50.97
C ILE A 303 38.07 20.45 50.31
N LEU A 304 38.87 19.37 50.38
CA LEU A 304 38.49 18.09 49.92
C LEU A 304 37.24 17.52 50.60
N ILE A 305 37.10 17.73 51.92
CA ILE A 305 35.91 17.30 52.66
C ILE A 305 34.68 18.14 52.22
N VAL A 306 34.85 19.45 52.09
CA VAL A 306 33.74 20.34 51.60
C VAL A 306 33.29 19.90 50.21
N MET A 307 34.20 19.66 49.29
CA MET A 307 33.90 19.17 47.95
C MET A 307 33.19 17.81 47.98
N ALA A 308 33.66 16.89 48.81
CA ALA A 308 33.03 15.57 48.96
C ALA A 308 31.61 15.69 49.54
N VAL A 309 31.38 16.57 50.54
CA VAL A 309 30.06 16.83 51.11
C VAL A 309 29.11 17.41 50.04
N ILE A 310 29.57 18.37 49.24
CA ILE A 310 28.76 18.96 48.15
C ILE A 310 28.42 17.88 47.15
N GLY A 311 29.41 17.12 46.65
CA GLY A 311 29.18 16.09 45.64
C GLY A 311 28.22 14.99 46.13
N ILE A 312 28.43 14.48 47.34
CA ILE A 312 27.57 13.44 47.94
C ILE A 312 26.13 14.01 48.13
N SER A 313 26.00 15.24 48.60
CA SER A 313 24.69 15.88 48.82
C SER A 313 23.91 15.99 47.53
N LEU A 314 24.55 16.40 46.43
CA LEU A 314 23.94 16.49 45.09
C LEU A 314 23.54 15.14 44.55
N VAL A 315 24.42 14.09 44.71
CA VAL A 315 24.08 12.71 44.29
C VAL A 315 22.86 12.20 45.07
N VAL A 316 22.80 12.42 46.41
CA VAL A 316 21.68 12.02 47.25
C VAL A 316 20.41 12.79 46.81
N TYR A 317 20.53 14.08 46.51
CA TYR A 317 19.41 14.90 46.04
C TYR A 317 18.80 14.33 44.75
N PHE A 318 19.65 14.03 43.73
CA PHE A 318 19.18 13.47 42.44
C PHE A 318 18.58 12.07 42.63
N ARG A 319 19.20 11.21 43.47
CA ARG A 319 18.65 9.89 43.79
C ARG A 319 17.26 9.98 44.45
N ARG A 320 17.06 10.93 45.38
CA ARG A 320 15.73 11.16 45.99
C ARG A 320 14.69 11.65 44.98
N ARG A 321 15.13 12.38 43.97
CA ARG A 321 14.25 12.86 42.89
C ARG A 321 14.01 11.79 41.81
N ARG A 322 14.55 10.60 41.94
CA ARG A 322 14.51 9.52 40.96
C ARG A 322 15.08 9.92 39.59
N TRP A 323 16.11 10.74 39.60
CA TRP A 323 16.87 11.13 38.42
C TRP A 323 18.06 10.19 38.16
N LEU A 324 18.52 9.50 39.20
CA LEU A 324 19.49 8.42 39.22
C LEU A 324 18.83 7.14 39.66
#